data_94999323acaebf27ba0e01ea5f8122b1
#
_entry.id   94999323acaebf27ba0e01ea5f8122b1
#
_cell.length_a   1.000
_cell.length_b   1.000
_cell.length_c   1.000
_cell.angle_alpha   90.00
_cell.angle_beta   90.00
_cell.angle_gamma   90.00
#
_symmetry.space_group_name_H-M   'P 1'
#
loop_
_entity.id
_entity.type
_entity.pdbx_description
1 polymer ?
#
loop_
_entity_poly.entity_id
_entity_poly.type
_entity_poly.pdbx_seq_one_letter_code
_entity_poly.pdbx_strand_id
1 'polypeptide(L)'
;MEIKEERIKGLFSIQPKIFGDDRGYFLETFSQAKYGKILANFKFVQDNLSLSAKGVLRGLHFQKPPFDQGKLVQVIKGSAIDISVDIRKKSPTYGQYISILLTEKDKNQFWIPPGFAHGFCALEDNTIFSYKCTNYYAPENEISILWNDKTLNIDWTINQPIISEKDLKGIEFDKFVSPF
;
A
#
# COMPACT_ATOMS: atom_id res chain seq x y z
N MET A 1 10.43 11.42 13.83
CA MET A 1 9.94 10.82 12.59
C MET A 1 11.11 10.62 11.67
N GLU A 2 11.32 9.41 11.21
CA GLU A 2 12.33 9.05 10.23
C GLU A 2 11.64 8.71 8.91
N ILE A 3 12.22 9.15 7.79
CA ILE A 3 11.69 8.90 6.45
C ILE A 3 12.84 8.36 5.61
N LYS A 4 12.62 7.21 4.99
CA LYS A 4 13.61 6.55 4.13
C LYS A 4 12.98 6.30 2.76
N GLU A 5 13.64 6.76 1.69
CA GLU A 5 13.27 6.37 0.34
C GLU A 5 13.73 4.93 0.08
N GLU A 6 12.85 4.12 -0.47
CA GLU A 6 13.14 2.73 -0.81
C GLU A 6 13.91 2.62 -2.14
N ARG A 7 14.39 1.41 -2.46
CA ARG A 7 15.15 1.16 -3.71
C ARG A 7 14.38 1.49 -5.00
N ILE A 8 13.04 1.50 -4.94
CA ILE A 8 12.19 1.96 -6.03
C ILE A 8 11.79 3.41 -5.75
N LYS A 9 12.26 4.32 -6.59
CA LYS A 9 12.11 5.75 -6.42
C LYS A 9 10.64 6.19 -6.27
N GLY A 10 10.39 6.99 -5.25
CA GLY A 10 9.08 7.55 -4.92
C GLY A 10 8.35 6.79 -3.81
N LEU A 11 8.78 5.58 -3.47
CA LEU A 11 8.27 4.82 -2.32
C LEU A 11 9.04 5.19 -1.06
N PHE A 12 8.32 5.46 0.05
CA PHE A 12 8.95 5.83 1.31
C PHE A 12 8.42 5.03 2.48
N SER A 13 9.33 4.40 3.23
CA SER A 13 9.05 3.91 4.58
C SER A 13 9.16 5.05 5.57
N ILE A 14 8.21 5.10 6.50
CA ILE A 14 8.10 6.18 7.48
C ILE A 14 7.98 5.57 8.86
N GLN A 15 8.85 6.00 9.78
CA GLN A 15 8.78 5.67 11.20
C GLN A 15 8.32 6.89 11.98
N PRO A 16 7.04 6.98 12.40
CA PRO A 16 6.55 8.06 13.25
C PRO A 16 7.27 8.09 14.60
N LYS A 17 7.37 9.27 15.20
CA LYS A 17 7.85 9.38 16.56
C LYS A 17 6.75 8.95 17.53
N ILE A 18 7.03 7.96 18.34
CA ILE A 18 6.14 7.44 19.38
C ILE A 18 6.54 8.07 20.71
N PHE A 19 5.56 8.56 21.46
CA PHE A 19 5.71 9.09 22.82
C PHE A 19 4.96 8.15 23.77
N GLY A 20 5.69 7.38 24.59
CA GLY A 20 5.12 6.42 25.53
C GLY A 20 5.36 6.82 26.97
N ASP A 21 4.38 6.50 27.86
CA ASP A 21 4.48 6.58 29.32
C ASP A 21 3.61 5.46 29.95
N ASP A 22 3.46 5.47 31.29
CA ASP A 22 2.68 4.45 32.03
C ASP A 22 1.19 4.40 31.67
N ARG A 23 0.67 5.39 30.95
CA ARG A 23 -0.73 5.42 30.46
C ARG A 23 -0.89 4.83 29.07
N GLY A 24 0.21 4.54 28.35
CA GLY A 24 0.21 4.05 26.98
C GLY A 24 1.10 4.87 26.08
N TYR A 25 0.64 5.16 24.85
CA TYR A 25 1.43 5.93 23.89
C TYR A 25 0.58 6.94 23.12
N PHE A 26 1.27 7.98 22.63
CA PHE A 26 0.75 8.94 21.67
C PHE A 26 1.69 9.02 20.46
N LEU A 27 1.13 9.11 19.27
CA LEU A 27 1.87 9.44 18.05
C LEU A 27 1.00 10.29 17.12
N GLU A 28 1.64 11.12 16.35
CA GLU A 28 1.01 11.84 15.25
C GLU A 28 1.13 10.96 13.99
N THR A 29 -0.01 10.45 13.53
CA THR A 29 -0.05 9.54 12.36
C THR A 29 0.05 10.27 11.04
N PHE A 30 -0.25 11.56 11.01
CA PHE A 30 -0.12 12.41 9.83
C PHE A 30 -0.07 13.90 10.20
N SER A 31 0.75 14.62 9.47
CA SER A 31 0.77 16.09 9.48
C SER A 31 1.22 16.60 8.12
N GLN A 32 0.40 17.41 7.46
CA GLN A 32 0.75 17.96 6.13
C GLN A 32 2.09 18.70 6.18
N ALA A 33 2.38 19.41 7.26
CA ALA A 33 3.64 20.15 7.42
C ALA A 33 4.88 19.23 7.48
N LYS A 34 4.75 18.05 8.15
CA LYS A 34 5.87 17.12 8.33
C LYS A 34 6.06 16.19 7.14
N TYR A 35 4.97 15.75 6.53
CA TYR A 35 4.98 14.82 5.39
C TYR A 35 5.12 15.54 4.05
N GLY A 36 4.96 16.88 4.01
CA GLY A 36 4.94 17.67 2.77
C GLY A 36 6.16 17.47 1.87
N LYS A 37 7.33 17.13 2.45
CA LYS A 37 8.55 16.88 1.68
C LYS A 37 8.46 15.65 0.75
N ILE A 38 7.72 14.60 1.17
CA ILE A 38 7.54 13.37 0.38
C ILE A 38 6.23 13.36 -0.41
N LEU A 39 5.23 14.08 0.09
CA LEU A 39 3.92 14.17 -0.56
C LEU A 39 3.91 15.15 -1.73
N ALA A 40 4.96 15.99 -1.86
CA ALA A 40 5.02 17.06 -2.85
C ALA A 40 3.72 17.91 -2.82
N ASN A 41 2.93 17.88 -3.90
CA ASN A 41 1.67 18.61 -4.02
C ASN A 41 0.43 17.80 -3.65
N PHE A 42 0.58 16.55 -3.22
CA PHE A 42 -0.55 15.70 -2.89
C PHE A 42 -1.23 16.15 -1.59
N LYS A 43 -2.57 16.08 -1.60
CA LYS A 43 -3.42 16.26 -0.42
C LYS A 43 -4.26 15.01 -0.24
N PHE A 44 -4.48 14.60 1.01
CA PHE A 44 -5.39 13.49 1.29
C PHE A 44 -6.83 13.98 1.33
N VAL A 45 -7.71 13.24 0.67
CA VAL A 45 -9.14 13.57 0.53
C VAL A 45 -10.08 12.45 0.98
N GLN A 46 -9.53 11.25 1.25
CA GLN A 46 -10.31 10.08 1.66
C GLN A 46 -9.49 9.24 2.63
N ASP A 47 -10.14 8.76 3.70
CA ASP A 47 -9.59 7.80 4.65
C ASP A 47 -10.38 6.50 4.57
N ASN A 48 -9.67 5.37 4.63
CA ASN A 48 -10.25 4.03 4.60
C ASN A 48 -9.71 3.18 5.74
N LEU A 49 -10.54 2.25 6.20
CA LEU A 49 -10.19 1.27 7.22
C LEU A 49 -10.78 -0.07 6.84
N SER A 50 -10.00 -1.14 6.97
CA SER A 50 -10.47 -2.51 6.77
C SER A 50 -10.08 -3.40 7.92
N LEU A 51 -10.94 -4.39 8.23
CA LEU A 51 -10.66 -5.51 9.12
C LEU A 51 -10.49 -6.76 8.26
N SER A 52 -9.45 -7.54 8.53
CA SER A 52 -9.12 -8.75 7.78
C SER A 52 -8.73 -9.88 8.74
N ALA A 53 -9.20 -11.10 8.45
CA ALA A 53 -8.69 -12.32 9.08
C ALA A 53 -7.29 -12.62 8.54
N LYS A 54 -6.54 -13.44 9.26
CA LYS A 54 -5.25 -13.95 8.79
C LYS A 54 -5.36 -14.60 7.42
N GLY A 55 -4.43 -14.27 6.54
CA GLY A 55 -4.39 -14.80 5.18
C GLY A 55 -5.27 -14.07 4.16
N VAL A 56 -6.08 -13.09 4.57
CA VAL A 56 -6.81 -12.26 3.60
C VAL A 56 -5.83 -11.40 2.83
N LEU A 57 -5.86 -11.56 1.51
CA LEU A 57 -5.09 -10.76 0.55
C LEU A 57 -6.05 -9.84 -0.21
N ARG A 58 -5.68 -8.56 -0.32
CA ARG A 58 -6.39 -7.55 -1.11
C ARG A 58 -5.40 -6.89 -2.07
N GLY A 59 -5.62 -7.02 -3.37
CA GLY A 59 -4.74 -6.45 -4.37
C GLY A 59 -4.56 -7.35 -5.60
N LEU A 60 -3.75 -6.90 -6.54
CA LEU A 60 -3.06 -5.60 -6.61
C LEU A 60 -3.96 -4.57 -7.26
N HIS A 61 -4.21 -3.45 -6.62
CA HIS A 61 -5.15 -2.43 -7.08
C HIS A 61 -4.48 -1.10 -7.38
N PHE A 62 -4.98 -0.43 -8.42
CA PHE A 62 -4.72 0.99 -8.67
C PHE A 62 -5.90 1.60 -9.44
N GLN A 63 -5.98 2.94 -9.49
CA GLN A 63 -6.91 3.68 -10.35
C GLN A 63 -6.16 4.36 -11.48
N LYS A 64 -6.77 4.37 -12.68
CA LYS A 64 -6.22 5.07 -13.85
C LYS A 64 -6.31 6.59 -13.69
N PRO A 65 -5.38 7.37 -14.29
CA PRO A 65 -5.56 8.81 -14.43
C PRO A 65 -6.89 9.15 -15.14
N PRO A 66 -7.57 10.27 -14.78
CA PRO A 66 -7.14 11.27 -13.79
C PRO A 66 -7.58 10.94 -12.34
N PHE A 67 -7.99 9.72 -12.05
CA PHE A 67 -8.46 9.28 -10.72
C PHE A 67 -7.40 8.52 -9.93
N ASP A 68 -6.16 8.54 -10.39
CA ASP A 68 -5.02 7.88 -9.75
C ASP A 68 -4.83 8.34 -8.30
N GLN A 69 -4.48 7.40 -7.44
CA GLN A 69 -4.38 7.61 -5.99
C GLN A 69 -2.96 7.34 -5.50
N GLY A 70 -2.41 8.30 -4.76
CA GLY A 70 -1.34 8.03 -3.80
C GLY A 70 -1.95 7.54 -2.47
N LYS A 71 -1.27 6.65 -1.78
CA LYS A 71 -1.73 6.03 -0.53
C LYS A 71 -0.69 6.13 0.57
N LEU A 72 -1.10 6.59 1.76
CA LEU A 72 -0.31 6.47 2.98
C LEU A 72 -0.95 5.39 3.85
N VAL A 73 -0.26 4.27 3.99
CA VAL A 73 -0.81 3.06 4.61
C VAL A 73 -0.16 2.73 5.95
N GLN A 74 -0.88 2.07 6.84
CA GLN A 74 -0.40 1.60 8.14
C GLN A 74 -1.28 0.48 8.68
N VAL A 75 -0.72 -0.34 9.59
CA VAL A 75 -1.47 -1.29 10.41
C VAL A 75 -1.75 -0.66 11.77
N ILE A 76 -3.04 -0.63 12.16
CA ILE A 76 -3.50 -0.15 13.47
C ILE A 76 -3.45 -1.27 14.50
N LYS A 77 -3.83 -2.50 14.10
CA LYS A 77 -3.84 -3.73 14.91
C LYS A 77 -3.37 -4.91 14.06
N GLY A 78 -2.57 -5.80 14.65
CA GLY A 78 -2.01 -6.96 13.98
C GLY A 78 -0.81 -6.63 13.09
N SER A 79 -0.66 -7.36 11.98
CA SER A 79 0.45 -7.19 11.04
C SER A 79 0.03 -7.56 9.61
N ALA A 80 0.69 -6.96 8.63
CA ALA A 80 0.47 -7.24 7.22
C ALA A 80 1.78 -7.10 6.41
N ILE A 81 1.94 -7.94 5.40
CA ILE A 81 2.88 -7.68 4.30
C ILE A 81 2.19 -6.76 3.31
N ASP A 82 2.80 -5.62 3.05
CA ASP A 82 2.37 -4.61 2.08
C ASP A 82 3.24 -4.67 0.84
N ILE A 83 2.63 -4.73 -0.33
CA ILE A 83 3.31 -4.86 -1.62
C ILE A 83 2.96 -3.69 -2.52
N SER A 84 3.98 -3.07 -3.10
CA SER A 84 3.83 -2.02 -4.11
C SER A 84 4.66 -2.35 -5.34
N VAL A 85 3.97 -2.55 -6.47
CA VAL A 85 4.57 -2.87 -7.78
C VAL A 85 4.67 -1.60 -8.62
N ASP A 86 5.86 -1.31 -9.16
CA ASP A 86 6.07 -0.19 -10.08
C ASP A 86 5.41 -0.49 -11.44
N ILE A 87 4.38 0.26 -11.77
CA ILE A 87 3.68 0.15 -13.05
C ILE A 87 3.91 1.35 -13.97
N ARG A 88 4.88 2.20 -13.69
CA ARG A 88 5.27 3.34 -14.55
C ARG A 88 6.09 2.83 -15.73
N LYS A 89 5.51 2.87 -16.93
CA LYS A 89 6.05 2.26 -18.16
C LYS A 89 7.50 2.66 -18.48
N LYS A 90 7.88 3.90 -18.19
CA LYS A 90 9.24 4.41 -18.47
C LYS A 90 10.20 4.28 -17.28
N SER A 91 9.76 3.69 -16.19
CA SER A 91 10.60 3.48 -15.02
C SER A 91 11.64 2.38 -15.27
N PRO A 92 12.89 2.55 -14.82
CA PRO A 92 13.89 1.48 -14.87
C PRO A 92 13.54 0.31 -13.94
N THR A 93 12.56 0.49 -13.05
CA THR A 93 12.07 -0.53 -12.11
C THR A 93 10.66 -1.03 -12.46
N TYR A 94 10.18 -0.81 -13.71
CA TYR A 94 8.89 -1.31 -14.16
C TYR A 94 8.77 -2.82 -13.91
N GLY A 95 7.67 -3.25 -13.28
CA GLY A 95 7.43 -4.65 -12.88
C GLY A 95 8.18 -5.11 -11.64
N GLN A 96 9.07 -4.30 -11.06
CA GLN A 96 9.67 -4.62 -9.75
C GLN A 96 8.75 -4.18 -8.62
N TYR A 97 8.87 -4.83 -7.45
CA TYR A 97 8.07 -4.49 -6.28
C TYR A 97 8.91 -4.27 -5.02
N ILE A 98 8.34 -3.56 -4.07
CA ILE A 98 8.80 -3.47 -2.68
C ILE A 98 7.81 -4.23 -1.80
N SER A 99 8.35 -4.96 -0.83
CA SER A 99 7.61 -5.62 0.23
C SER A 99 7.99 -5.00 1.57
N ILE A 100 6.99 -4.55 2.34
CA ILE A 100 7.18 -3.94 3.66
C ILE A 100 6.31 -4.67 4.69
N LEU A 101 6.91 -5.09 5.80
CA LEU A 101 6.15 -5.55 6.97
C LEU A 101 5.63 -4.33 7.73
N LEU A 102 4.32 -4.21 7.83
CA LEU A 102 3.63 -3.20 8.65
C LEU A 102 3.05 -3.86 9.90
N THR A 103 3.32 -3.31 11.07
CA THR A 103 2.88 -3.90 12.35
C THR A 103 2.28 -2.87 13.30
N GLU A 104 1.36 -3.33 14.16
CA GLU A 104 0.86 -2.51 15.26
C GLU A 104 1.95 -2.17 16.27
N LYS A 105 2.99 -3.00 16.40
CA LYS A 105 4.09 -2.80 17.33
C LYS A 105 4.99 -1.65 16.87
N ASP A 106 5.40 -1.67 15.60
CA ASP A 106 6.36 -0.70 15.08
C ASP A 106 5.67 0.61 14.69
N LYS A 107 4.34 0.60 14.45
CA LYS A 107 3.57 1.79 14.02
C LYS A 107 4.11 2.43 12.73
N ASN A 108 4.88 1.65 11.96
CA ASN A 108 5.48 2.12 10.72
C ASN A 108 4.43 2.34 9.63
N GLN A 109 4.75 3.21 8.70
CA GLN A 109 3.88 3.59 7.60
C GLN A 109 4.63 3.44 6.28
N PHE A 110 3.85 3.34 5.20
CA PHE A 110 4.40 3.29 3.85
C PHE A 110 3.68 4.28 2.94
N TRP A 111 4.44 5.14 2.25
CA TRP A 111 3.91 6.04 1.23
C TRP A 111 4.12 5.45 -0.14
N ILE A 112 3.03 5.39 -0.90
CA ILE A 112 2.93 4.82 -2.24
C ILE A 112 2.30 5.91 -3.14
N PRO A 113 3.06 6.57 -4.02
CA PRO A 113 2.50 7.57 -4.94
C PRO A 113 1.68 6.93 -6.07
N PRO A 114 0.96 7.71 -6.88
CA PRO A 114 0.40 7.24 -8.15
C PRO A 114 1.45 6.58 -9.04
N GLY A 115 1.04 5.61 -9.87
CA GLY A 115 1.95 4.86 -10.74
C GLY A 115 2.44 3.55 -10.11
N PHE A 116 1.81 3.12 -9.03
CA PHE A 116 2.04 1.82 -8.40
C PHE A 116 0.75 1.02 -8.26
N ALA A 117 0.82 -0.29 -8.49
CA ALA A 117 -0.23 -1.22 -8.08
C ALA A 117 0.07 -1.68 -6.65
N HIS A 118 -0.95 -1.68 -5.80
CA HIS A 118 -0.83 -1.88 -4.37
C HIS A 118 -1.70 -3.03 -3.86
N GLY A 119 -1.17 -3.80 -2.93
CA GLY A 119 -1.91 -4.83 -2.21
C GLY A 119 -1.26 -5.17 -0.88
N PHE A 120 -2.02 -5.84 -0.01
CA PHE A 120 -1.49 -6.34 1.25
C PHE A 120 -2.06 -7.71 1.59
N CYS A 121 -1.33 -8.45 2.41
CA CYS A 121 -1.78 -9.70 3.01
C CYS A 121 -1.72 -9.60 4.54
N ALA A 122 -2.85 -9.84 5.22
CA ALA A 122 -2.93 -9.86 6.66
C ALA A 122 -2.24 -11.12 7.23
N LEU A 123 -1.33 -10.93 8.18
CA LEU A 123 -0.55 -12.03 8.79
C LEU A 123 -1.16 -12.52 10.12
N GLU A 124 -2.08 -11.76 10.70
CA GLU A 124 -2.75 -12.04 11.95
C GLU A 124 -4.26 -11.89 11.82
N ASP A 125 -5.01 -12.57 12.68
CA ASP A 125 -6.45 -12.39 12.77
C ASP A 125 -6.81 -11.00 13.31
N ASN A 126 -7.93 -10.47 12.84
CA ASN A 126 -8.41 -9.14 13.21
C ASN A 126 -7.40 -8.02 12.88
N THR A 127 -6.60 -8.18 11.82
CA THR A 127 -5.71 -7.13 11.35
C THR A 127 -6.53 -5.94 10.86
N ILE A 128 -6.30 -4.77 11.47
CA ILE A 128 -6.90 -3.50 11.08
C ILE A 128 -5.89 -2.70 10.27
N PHE A 129 -6.19 -2.54 8.98
CA PHE A 129 -5.39 -1.81 8.01
C PHE A 129 -6.06 -0.48 7.68
N SER A 130 -5.33 0.62 7.81
CA SER A 130 -5.82 1.98 7.57
C SER A 130 -4.97 2.67 6.51
N TYR A 131 -5.62 3.45 5.63
CA TYR A 131 -4.90 4.22 4.62
C TYR A 131 -5.62 5.48 4.19
N LYS A 132 -4.82 6.51 3.91
CA LYS A 132 -5.26 7.79 3.33
C LYS A 132 -5.02 7.78 1.83
N CYS A 133 -5.95 8.35 1.05
CA CYS A 133 -5.86 8.45 -0.40
C CYS A 133 -5.81 9.91 -0.86
N THR A 134 -5.04 10.17 -1.90
CA THR A 134 -4.91 11.51 -2.49
C THR A 134 -6.01 11.86 -3.50
N ASN A 135 -6.87 10.91 -3.84
CA ASN A 135 -8.02 11.10 -4.71
C ASN A 135 -9.19 10.26 -4.22
N TYR A 136 -10.41 10.55 -4.70
CA TYR A 136 -11.61 9.79 -4.38
C TYR A 136 -11.65 8.43 -5.07
N TYR A 137 -12.39 7.51 -4.48
CA TYR A 137 -12.64 6.21 -5.08
C TYR A 137 -13.53 6.35 -6.33
N ALA A 138 -13.04 5.82 -7.45
CA ALA A 138 -13.72 5.80 -8.75
C ALA A 138 -13.74 4.36 -9.28
N PRO A 139 -14.76 3.55 -8.95
CA PRO A 139 -14.79 2.12 -9.22
C PRO A 139 -14.62 1.75 -10.69
N GLU A 140 -15.11 2.56 -11.61
CA GLU A 140 -14.98 2.36 -13.06
C GLU A 140 -13.56 2.61 -13.58
N ASN A 141 -12.69 3.20 -12.77
CA ASN A 141 -11.28 3.46 -13.08
C ASN A 141 -10.33 2.53 -12.32
N GLU A 142 -10.86 1.68 -11.45
CA GLU A 142 -10.05 0.72 -10.71
C GLU A 142 -9.67 -0.47 -11.60
N ILE A 143 -8.40 -0.83 -11.53
CA ILE A 143 -7.85 -2.02 -12.20
C ILE A 143 -7.20 -2.91 -11.15
N SER A 144 -7.40 -4.22 -11.30
CA SER A 144 -6.70 -5.25 -10.54
C SER A 144 -5.70 -5.96 -11.44
N ILE A 145 -4.44 -6.05 -11.00
CA ILE A 145 -3.42 -6.94 -11.56
C ILE A 145 -3.47 -8.24 -10.78
N LEU A 146 -3.26 -9.36 -11.45
CA LEU A 146 -3.34 -10.68 -10.84
C LEU A 146 -2.32 -10.83 -9.70
N TRP A 147 -2.79 -11.16 -8.50
CA TRP A 147 -1.99 -11.23 -7.29
C TRP A 147 -0.85 -12.27 -7.35
N ASN A 148 -1.08 -13.41 -8.03
CA ASN A 148 -0.12 -14.50 -8.20
C ASN A 148 0.49 -14.53 -9.61
N ASP A 149 0.63 -13.37 -10.21
CA ASP A 149 1.23 -13.23 -11.54
C ASP A 149 2.64 -13.80 -11.59
N LYS A 150 2.92 -14.64 -12.60
CA LYS A 150 4.19 -15.36 -12.73
C LYS A 150 5.36 -14.43 -13.10
N THR A 151 5.09 -13.37 -13.82
CA THR A 151 6.10 -12.38 -14.22
C THR A 151 6.53 -11.54 -13.04
N LEU A 152 5.57 -11.12 -12.22
CA LEU A 152 5.84 -10.36 -10.99
C LEU A 152 6.47 -11.23 -9.90
N ASN A 153 6.11 -12.51 -9.83
CA ASN A 153 6.61 -13.51 -8.88
C ASN A 153 6.71 -12.98 -7.44
N ILE A 154 5.59 -12.42 -6.96
CA ILE A 154 5.53 -11.77 -5.63
C ILE A 154 5.51 -12.85 -4.54
N ASP A 155 6.40 -12.71 -3.56
CA ASP A 155 6.35 -13.48 -2.32
C ASP A 155 5.40 -12.81 -1.32
N TRP A 156 4.20 -13.38 -1.18
CA TRP A 156 3.20 -12.94 -0.21
C TRP A 156 3.39 -13.54 1.18
N THR A 157 4.41 -14.37 1.40
CA THR A 157 4.69 -15.08 2.67
C THR A 157 3.58 -16.05 3.11
N ILE A 158 2.54 -16.23 2.31
CA ILE A 158 1.38 -17.12 2.56
C ILE A 158 1.11 -17.95 1.31
N ASN A 159 0.98 -19.27 1.49
CA ASN A 159 0.78 -20.22 0.38
C ASN A 159 -0.68 -20.28 -0.13
N GLN A 160 -1.65 -20.05 0.75
CA GLN A 160 -3.08 -20.14 0.43
C GLN A 160 -3.83 -18.93 0.99
N PRO A 161 -3.75 -17.77 0.31
CA PRO A 161 -4.45 -16.59 0.75
C PRO A 161 -5.97 -16.68 0.52
N ILE A 162 -6.73 -15.96 1.33
CA ILE A 162 -8.17 -15.75 1.15
C ILE A 162 -8.33 -14.53 0.25
N ILE A 163 -8.94 -14.72 -0.93
CA ILE A 163 -8.97 -13.71 -1.99
C ILE A 163 -10.40 -13.49 -2.47
N SER A 164 -10.75 -12.24 -2.79
CA SER A 164 -12.04 -11.90 -3.37
C SER A 164 -12.17 -12.41 -4.82
N GLU A 165 -13.40 -12.66 -5.27
CA GLU A 165 -13.66 -13.02 -6.66
C GLU A 165 -13.15 -11.97 -7.67
N LYS A 166 -13.15 -10.71 -7.27
CA LYS A 166 -12.61 -9.60 -8.06
C LYS A 166 -11.11 -9.75 -8.26
N ASP A 167 -10.38 -10.03 -7.19
CA ASP A 167 -8.92 -10.12 -7.22
C ASP A 167 -8.42 -11.40 -7.91
N LEU A 168 -9.22 -12.45 -7.88
CA LEU A 168 -8.97 -13.67 -8.69
C LEU A 168 -9.05 -13.42 -10.20
N LYS A 169 -9.75 -12.37 -10.64
CA LYS A 169 -9.95 -12.00 -12.05
C LYS A 169 -9.00 -10.88 -12.51
N GLY A 170 -7.92 -10.61 -11.76
CA GLY A 170 -6.92 -9.61 -12.11
C GLY A 170 -6.29 -9.86 -13.48
N ILE A 171 -5.82 -8.80 -14.12
CA ILE A 171 -5.12 -8.85 -15.42
C ILE A 171 -3.72 -9.42 -15.20
N GLU A 172 -3.30 -10.38 -16.01
CA GLU A 172 -1.92 -10.87 -16.04
C GLU A 172 -0.97 -9.73 -16.46
N PHE A 173 0.19 -9.63 -15.81
CA PHE A 173 1.09 -8.48 -15.99
C PHE A 173 1.65 -8.36 -17.41
N ASP A 174 1.88 -9.46 -18.10
CA ASP A 174 2.33 -9.49 -19.50
C ASP A 174 1.28 -8.98 -20.50
N LYS A 175 0.00 -9.03 -20.12
CA LYS A 175 -1.14 -8.49 -20.89
C LYS A 175 -1.54 -7.08 -20.46
N PHE A 176 -0.95 -6.60 -19.35
CA PHE A 176 -1.27 -5.31 -18.78
C PHE A 176 -0.60 -4.16 -19.55
N VAL A 177 -1.39 -3.18 -19.96
CA VAL A 177 -0.90 -1.94 -20.57
C VAL A 177 -1.00 -0.81 -19.55
N SER A 178 0.15 -0.36 -19.05
CA SER A 178 0.20 0.70 -18.06
C SER A 178 -0.31 2.03 -18.61
N PRO A 179 -1.16 2.74 -17.86
CA PRO A 179 -1.58 4.11 -18.17
C PRO A 179 -0.61 5.20 -17.65
N PHE A 180 0.54 4.82 -17.04
CA PHE A 180 1.52 5.70 -16.40
C PHE A 180 2.85 5.81 -17.15
#